data_2f89cebaf2ae7a4e7fc2993783d1c0d0
#
_entry.id   2f89cebaf2ae7a4e7fc2993783d1c0d0
#
_cell.length_a   1.000
_cell.length_b   1.000
_cell.length_c   1.000
_cell.angle_alpha   90.00
_cell.angle_beta   90.00
_cell.angle_gamma   90.00
#
_symmetry.space_group_name_H-M   'P 1'
#
loop_
_entity.id
_entity.type
_entity.pdbx_description
1 polymer ?
#
loop_
_entity_poly.entity_id
_entity_poly.type
_entity_poly.pdbx_seq_one_letter_code
_entity_poly.pdbx_strand_id
1 'polypeptide(L)'
;MKFISIGNGKMVAAHRVISIVSPDSAPIKRFIQDARDAGRVIDVSCGRRTRSVIFTDSDHVILSAIKAETISNRLNGQYEQDDEEETEDEA
;
A
#
# COMPACT_ATOMS: atom_id res chain seq x y z
N MET A 1 13.28 -0.56 14.83
CA MET A 1 12.25 -0.98 13.88
C MET A 1 11.58 0.23 13.30
N LYS A 2 11.36 0.24 11.98
CA LYS A 2 10.83 1.40 11.32
C LYS A 2 9.43 1.13 10.83
N PHE A 3 8.53 2.09 11.03
CA PHE A 3 7.18 2.01 10.50
C PHE A 3 7.00 3.11 9.48
N ILE A 4 6.25 2.83 8.43
CA ILE A 4 6.00 3.85 7.42
C ILE A 4 4.50 4.01 7.26
N SER A 5 4.10 5.22 6.90
CA SER A 5 2.70 5.54 6.73
C SER A 5 2.22 5.00 5.39
N ILE A 6 1.06 4.37 5.37
CA ILE A 6 0.46 3.87 4.15
C ILE A 6 -0.93 4.46 3.95
N GLY A 7 -1.21 5.56 4.67
CA GLY A 7 -2.41 6.33 4.46
C GLY A 7 -3.44 6.11 5.54
N ASN A 8 -4.29 7.11 5.71
CA ASN A 8 -5.41 7.06 6.65
C ASN A 8 -5.02 6.68 8.06
N GLY A 9 -3.88 7.17 8.49
CA GLY A 9 -3.42 6.92 9.85
C GLY A 9 -2.89 5.52 10.08
N LYS A 10 -2.77 4.73 9.02
CA LYS A 10 -2.28 3.36 9.15
C LYS A 10 -0.79 3.31 8.87
N MET A 11 -0.11 2.40 9.55
CA MET A 11 1.33 2.25 9.40
C MET A 11 1.64 0.78 9.17
N VAL A 12 2.76 0.52 8.52
CA VAL A 12 3.19 -0.86 8.34
C VAL A 12 4.67 -0.93 8.73
N ALA A 13 5.09 -2.04 9.30
CA ALA A 13 6.49 -2.23 9.67
C ALA A 13 7.29 -2.42 8.39
N ALA A 14 8.25 -1.55 8.18
CA ALA A 14 8.99 -1.54 6.91
C ALA A 14 9.67 -2.87 6.64
N HIS A 15 10.20 -3.50 7.68
CA HIS A 15 10.94 -4.74 7.47
C HIS A 15 10.03 -5.95 7.19
N ARG A 16 8.70 -5.77 7.24
CA ARG A 16 7.78 -6.85 6.93
C ARG A 16 7.21 -6.73 5.52
N VAL A 17 7.61 -5.70 4.78
CA VAL A 17 7.12 -5.50 3.43
C VAL A 17 8.00 -6.24 2.45
N ILE A 18 7.42 -7.07 1.60
CA ILE A 18 8.17 -7.80 0.61
C ILE A 18 8.21 -7.06 -0.72
N SER A 19 7.08 -6.54 -1.16
CA SER A 19 7.06 -5.81 -2.42
C SER A 19 5.91 -4.83 -2.46
N ILE A 20 6.02 -3.85 -3.31
CA ILE A 20 5.00 -2.84 -3.51
C ILE A 20 4.81 -2.71 -5.01
N VAL A 21 3.59 -2.87 -5.48
CA VAL A 21 3.33 -2.82 -6.91
C VAL A 21 2.12 -1.96 -7.20
N SER A 22 1.98 -1.58 -8.46
CA SER A 22 0.80 -0.87 -8.93
C SER A 22 -0.31 -1.89 -9.17
N PRO A 23 -1.56 -1.54 -8.94
CA PRO A 23 -2.67 -2.46 -9.16
C PRO A 23 -3.10 -2.56 -10.62
N ASP A 24 -2.38 -1.89 -11.53
CA ASP A 24 -2.87 -1.73 -12.90
C ASP A 24 -2.58 -2.86 -13.86
N SER A 25 -2.25 -4.03 -13.43
CA SER A 25 -2.06 -5.15 -14.35
C SER A 25 -3.06 -6.25 -14.04
N ALA A 26 -3.41 -7.01 -15.07
CA ALA A 26 -4.36 -8.09 -14.90
C ALA A 26 -3.87 -9.16 -13.92
N PRO A 27 -2.60 -9.57 -13.99
CA PRO A 27 -2.12 -10.55 -13.01
C PRO A 27 -2.25 -10.06 -11.57
N ILE A 28 -1.98 -8.78 -11.33
CA ILE A 28 -2.07 -8.25 -9.98
C ILE A 28 -3.52 -8.21 -9.52
N LYS A 29 -4.44 -7.82 -10.41
CA LYS A 29 -5.83 -7.77 -10.04
C LYS A 29 -6.35 -9.16 -9.68
N ARG A 30 -5.88 -10.17 -10.40
CA ARG A 30 -6.29 -11.52 -10.10
C ARG A 30 -5.72 -11.95 -8.76
N PHE A 31 -4.46 -11.59 -8.48
CA PHE A 31 -3.84 -11.93 -7.24
C PHE A 31 -4.61 -11.31 -6.08
N ILE A 32 -5.06 -10.06 -6.25
CA ILE A 32 -5.84 -9.38 -5.22
C ILE A 32 -7.16 -10.13 -5.00
N GLN A 33 -7.80 -10.55 -6.06
CA GLN A 33 -9.07 -11.24 -5.92
C GLN A 33 -8.89 -12.56 -5.18
N ASP A 34 -7.83 -13.29 -5.50
CA ASP A 34 -7.56 -14.55 -4.81
C ASP A 34 -7.29 -14.31 -3.34
N ALA A 35 -6.55 -13.27 -3.01
CA ALA A 35 -6.27 -12.95 -1.63
C ALA A 35 -7.53 -12.53 -0.91
N ARG A 36 -8.41 -11.81 -1.59
CA ARG A 36 -9.65 -11.37 -1.00
C ARG A 36 -10.52 -12.59 -0.68
N ASP A 37 -10.59 -13.53 -1.60
CA ASP A 37 -11.39 -14.73 -1.35
C ASP A 37 -10.84 -15.54 -0.19
N ALA A 38 -9.54 -15.45 0.05
CA ALA A 38 -8.92 -16.16 1.15
C ALA A 38 -8.89 -15.37 2.45
N GLY A 39 -9.47 -14.19 2.46
CA GLY A 39 -9.51 -13.38 3.68
C GLY A 39 -8.19 -12.74 4.05
N ARG A 40 -7.28 -12.55 3.08
CA ARG A 40 -5.97 -12.00 3.37
C ARG A 40 -5.77 -10.57 2.92
N VAL A 41 -6.84 -9.88 2.49
CA VAL A 41 -6.72 -8.50 2.05
C VAL A 41 -6.98 -7.55 3.21
N ILE A 42 -6.11 -6.56 3.35
CA ILE A 42 -6.32 -5.49 4.30
C ILE A 42 -6.44 -4.22 3.49
N ASP A 43 -7.63 -3.63 3.47
CA ASP A 43 -7.88 -2.46 2.63
C ASP A 43 -7.81 -1.21 3.49
N VAL A 44 -6.79 -0.40 3.28
CA VAL A 44 -6.65 0.84 4.02
C VAL A 44 -6.94 2.06 3.14
N SER A 45 -7.53 1.83 1.97
CA SER A 45 -7.81 2.93 1.07
C SER A 45 -9.02 3.74 1.52
N CYS A 46 -9.82 3.21 2.40
CA CYS A 46 -10.98 3.91 2.93
C CYS A 46 -11.93 4.36 1.83
N GLY A 47 -12.21 3.47 0.90
CA GLY A 47 -13.15 3.80 -0.17
C GLY A 47 -12.55 4.59 -1.29
N ARG A 48 -11.28 4.95 -1.21
CA ARG A 48 -10.65 5.68 -2.28
C ARG A 48 -10.04 4.72 -3.27
N ARG A 49 -9.64 5.26 -4.41
CA ARG A 49 -9.05 4.42 -5.44
C ARG A 49 -7.74 3.81 -4.94
N THR A 50 -7.57 2.51 -5.16
CA THR A 50 -6.33 1.84 -4.79
C THR A 50 -5.25 2.22 -5.77
N ARG A 51 -4.12 2.70 -5.25
CA ARG A 51 -3.00 3.10 -6.09
C ARG A 51 -1.76 2.28 -5.84
N SER A 52 -1.73 1.48 -4.78
CA SER A 52 -0.61 0.57 -4.55
C SER A 52 -1.09 -0.67 -3.83
N VAL A 53 -0.35 -1.75 -4.05
CA VAL A 53 -0.62 -3.04 -3.43
C VAL A 53 0.65 -3.45 -2.74
N ILE A 54 0.57 -3.70 -1.44
CA ILE A 54 1.73 -4.01 -0.63
C ILE A 54 1.64 -5.45 -0.17
N PHE A 55 2.67 -6.23 -0.48
CA PHE A 55 2.73 -7.62 -0.06
C PHE A 55 3.62 -7.72 1.16
N THR A 56 3.15 -8.42 2.18
CA THR A 56 3.90 -8.56 3.42
C THR A 56 4.32 -9.99 3.62
N ASP A 57 5.28 -10.21 4.52
CA ASP A 57 5.78 -11.56 4.77
C ASP A 57 4.80 -12.35 5.63
N SER A 58 3.70 -11.76 6.05
CA SER A 58 2.66 -12.47 6.78
C SER A 58 1.56 -12.96 5.82
N ASP A 59 1.83 -12.89 4.53
CA ASP A 59 0.91 -13.36 3.52
C ASP A 59 -0.32 -12.50 3.40
N HIS A 60 -0.22 -11.24 3.79
CA HIS A 60 -1.33 -10.30 3.63
C HIS A 60 -1.09 -9.40 2.43
N VAL A 61 -2.19 -8.94 1.85
CA VAL A 61 -2.15 -8.03 0.72
C VAL A 61 -2.84 -6.76 1.16
N ILE A 62 -2.11 -5.66 1.21
CA ILE A 62 -2.64 -4.39 1.69
C ILE A 62 -2.91 -3.48 0.52
N LEU A 63 -4.10 -2.93 0.45
CA LEU A 63 -4.47 -2.01 -0.62
C LEU A 63 -4.44 -0.59 -0.06
N SER A 64 -3.68 0.29 -0.72
CA SER A 64 -3.50 1.65 -0.24
C SER A 64 -3.85 2.65 -1.32
N ALA A 65 -4.31 3.82 -0.91
CA ALA A 65 -4.60 4.91 -1.84
C ALA A 65 -3.37 5.77 -2.12
N ILE A 66 -2.24 5.45 -1.50
CA ILE A 66 -1.02 6.20 -1.74
C ILE A 66 -0.25 5.51 -2.85
N LYS A 67 0.34 6.29 -3.74
CA LYS A 67 1.05 5.74 -4.89
C LYS A 67 2.20 4.84 -4.46
N ALA A 68 2.43 3.82 -5.26
CA ALA A 68 3.49 2.87 -4.96
C ALA A 68 4.85 3.56 -4.86
N GLU A 69 5.10 4.53 -5.74
CA GLU A 69 6.36 5.23 -5.71
C GLU A 69 6.57 5.97 -4.39
N THR A 70 5.52 6.58 -3.87
CA THR A 70 5.61 7.31 -2.62
C THR A 70 5.94 6.36 -1.47
N ILE A 71 5.28 5.21 -1.44
CA ILE A 71 5.55 4.25 -0.38
C ILE A 71 6.96 3.70 -0.50
N SER A 72 7.42 3.44 -1.72
CA SER A 72 8.77 2.97 -1.92
C SER A 72 9.79 3.99 -1.41
N ASN A 73 9.53 5.28 -1.67
CA ASN A 73 10.44 6.30 -1.20
C ASN A 73 10.47 6.35 0.32
N ARG A 74 9.33 6.13 0.96
CA ARG A 74 9.32 6.11 2.41
C ARG A 74 10.09 4.94 2.96
N LEU A 75 10.01 3.79 2.28
CA LEU A 75 10.76 2.63 2.69
C LEU A 75 12.26 2.91 2.58
N ASN A 76 12.66 3.70 1.62
CA ASN A 76 14.06 4.03 1.44
C ASN A 76 14.50 5.23 2.28
N GLY A 77 13.62 5.70 3.17
CA GLY A 77 13.99 6.80 4.04
C GLY A 77 13.81 8.16 3.42
N GLN A 78 13.15 8.25 2.29
CA GLN A 78 12.99 9.51 1.58
C GLN A 78 11.62 10.07 1.82
N TYR A 79 11.42 10.72 2.95
CA TYR A 79 10.15 11.33 3.23
C TYR A 79 10.16 12.74 2.67
N GLU A 80 9.10 13.08 1.92
CA GLU A 80 9.05 14.37 1.33
C GLU A 80 7.92 15.18 1.86
N GLN A 81 8.00 16.47 1.61
CA GLN A 81 7.02 17.34 2.13
C GLN A 81 5.66 17.06 1.57
N ASP A 82 5.61 16.52 0.39
CA ASP A 82 4.35 16.33 -0.26
C ASP A 82 3.61 15.12 0.23
N ASP A 83 4.02 14.53 1.30
CA ASP A 83 3.30 13.42 1.84
C ASP A 83 1.87 13.76 2.04
N GLU A 84 1.58 14.98 2.43
CA GLU A 84 0.25 15.32 2.68
C GLU A 84 -0.55 15.37 1.45
N GLU A 85 0.05 15.77 0.38
CA GLU A 85 -0.67 15.86 -0.81
C GLU A 85 -1.19 14.57 -1.26
N GLU A 86 -0.48 13.54 -0.92
CA GLU A 86 -0.89 12.27 -1.32
C GLU A 86 -2.26 11.99 -0.86
N THR A 87 -2.58 12.41 0.31
CA THR A 87 -3.86 12.10 0.81
C THR A 87 -4.91 12.93 0.15
N GLU A 88 -4.57 14.11 -0.30
CA GLU A 88 -5.55 14.84 -0.89
C GLU A 88 -5.88 14.43 -2.23
N ASP A 89 -4.98 13.79 -2.85
CA ASP A 89 -5.20 13.31 -4.13
C ASP A 89 -6.45 12.56 -4.25
N GLU A 90 -6.88 12.07 -3.19
CA GLU A 90 -7.94 11.28 -3.27
C GLU A 90 -9.16 11.96 -3.43
N ALA A 91 -9.19 13.14 -3.16
CA ALA A 91 -10.42 13.88 -3.23
C ALA A 91 -11.04 13.82 -4.61
#